data_256296aa5e7dfb6672d1919e319dc10a
#
_entry.id   256296aa5e7dfb6672d1919e319dc10a
#
_cell.length_a   1.000
_cell.length_b   1.000
_cell.length_c   1.000
_cell.angle_alpha   90.00
_cell.angle_beta   90.00
_cell.angle_gamma   90.00
#
_symmetry.space_group_name_H-M   'P 1'
#
loop_
_entity.id
_entity.type
_entity.pdbx_description
1 polymer ?
#
loop_
_entity_poly.entity_id
_entity_poly.type
_entity_poly.pdbx_seq_one_letter_code
_entity_poly.pdbx_strand_id
1 'polypeptide(L)'
;MKKSMPRLTAKNAISFQGYLPINGIQQWVQIEGQETTNPLLFIIHGGPASTYSMFTEATRFFSTTFTVVHWDQRGAGKTYLKQPVMPDNLQTLVNDGLALTKQLKGAFPGVQIVLLGSSIGSIIANLMVQQAESSFAAYIATEQMTSRSHQIAFNQTLFDSKKHVLKTAWLNKLPYAASTWSAKQIAQFTIFFALQHTDVPNMVTDLFIKNLLHAYGLNIKAWLAFCRGLIASRQAIQPELDSFDYNRLFSKTSIPFVVFQGSHDPITPTAATQAYFNQVQAPYKRMIIVPNSGHLCFFSNPKFFLAELTKQVTPLIS
;
A
#
# COMPACT_ATOMS: atom_id res chain seq x y z
N MET A 1 -30.44 -1.27 -6.76
CA MET A 1 -30.17 0.18 -6.58
C MET A 1 -28.68 0.40 -6.53
N LYS A 2 -28.09 1.21 -7.45
CA LYS A 2 -26.70 1.63 -7.39
C LYS A 2 -26.56 2.60 -6.20
N LYS A 3 -25.85 2.18 -5.12
CA LYS A 3 -25.53 3.12 -4.03
C LYS A 3 -24.54 4.14 -4.60
N SER A 4 -24.98 5.37 -4.81
CA SER A 4 -24.09 6.50 -5.06
C SER A 4 -23.42 6.89 -3.75
N MET A 5 -22.23 7.46 -3.84
CA MET A 5 -21.54 8.04 -2.69
C MET A 5 -22.46 9.08 -2.02
N PRO A 6 -22.60 9.10 -0.69
CA PRO A 6 -23.43 10.08 -0.02
C PRO A 6 -22.88 11.49 -0.28
N ARG A 7 -23.75 12.42 -0.65
CA ARG A 7 -23.42 13.85 -0.62
C ARG A 7 -23.46 14.30 0.83
N LEU A 8 -22.37 14.90 1.29
CA LEU A 8 -22.22 15.35 2.67
C LEU A 8 -22.59 16.84 2.73
N THR A 9 -23.55 17.17 3.57
CA THR A 9 -24.06 18.54 3.73
C THR A 9 -23.85 19.13 5.13
N ALA A 10 -23.25 18.37 6.05
CA ALA A 10 -23.05 18.78 7.45
C ALA A 10 -21.67 18.37 7.99
N LYS A 11 -21.17 19.09 9.01
CA LYS A 11 -19.98 18.74 9.81
C LYS A 11 -20.31 17.57 10.75
N ASN A 12 -20.50 16.38 10.20
CA ASN A 12 -20.83 15.19 10.97
C ASN A 12 -19.82 14.08 10.69
N ALA A 13 -19.71 13.16 11.63
CA ALA A 13 -18.94 11.93 11.40
C ALA A 13 -19.50 11.15 10.22
N ILE A 14 -18.61 10.61 9.41
CA ILE A 14 -18.97 9.75 8.29
C ILE A 14 -18.55 8.31 8.51
N SER A 15 -19.46 7.39 8.22
CA SER A 15 -19.18 5.97 8.07
C SER A 15 -19.94 5.45 6.86
N PHE A 16 -19.21 5.17 5.78
CA PHE A 16 -19.74 4.60 4.55
C PHE A 16 -19.04 3.30 4.22
N GLN A 17 -19.81 2.29 3.89
CA GLN A 17 -19.32 1.02 3.35
C GLN A 17 -20.22 0.57 2.21
N GLY A 18 -19.63 0.30 1.04
CA GLY A 18 -20.44 -0.12 -0.10
C GLY A 18 -19.66 -0.35 -1.38
N TYR A 19 -20.38 -0.82 -2.38
CA TYR A 19 -19.86 -0.99 -3.72
C TYR A 19 -20.15 0.26 -4.55
N LEU A 20 -19.12 0.79 -5.20
CA LEU A 20 -19.21 1.89 -6.14
C LEU A 20 -18.92 1.39 -7.56
N PRO A 21 -19.62 1.91 -8.58
CA PRO A 21 -19.32 1.60 -9.97
C PRO A 21 -18.03 2.34 -10.37
N ILE A 22 -16.97 1.58 -10.66
CA ILE A 22 -15.67 2.10 -11.07
C ILE A 22 -15.24 1.32 -12.31
N ASN A 23 -15.12 2.02 -13.46
CA ASN A 23 -14.67 1.45 -14.73
C ASN A 23 -15.29 0.07 -15.07
N GLY A 24 -16.62 0.02 -15.04
CA GLY A 24 -17.40 -1.16 -15.48
C GLY A 24 -17.63 -2.26 -14.46
N ILE A 25 -17.00 -2.20 -13.28
CA ILE A 25 -17.23 -3.16 -12.21
C ILE A 25 -17.61 -2.49 -10.89
N GLN A 26 -18.22 -3.28 -9.98
CA GLN A 26 -18.58 -2.83 -8.63
C GLN A 26 -17.39 -3.05 -7.69
N GLN A 27 -16.76 -1.98 -7.24
CA GLN A 27 -15.59 -2.04 -6.35
C GLN A 27 -15.98 -1.59 -4.94
N TRP A 28 -15.46 -2.29 -3.94
CA TRP A 28 -15.73 -2.00 -2.54
C TRP A 28 -14.93 -0.80 -2.06
N VAL A 29 -15.63 0.14 -1.43
CA VAL A 29 -15.04 1.33 -0.80
C VAL A 29 -15.59 1.48 0.60
N GLN A 30 -14.71 1.84 1.52
CA GLN A 30 -15.04 2.16 2.90
C GLN A 30 -14.46 3.54 3.24
N ILE A 31 -15.29 4.41 3.84
CA ILE A 31 -14.92 5.78 4.20
C ILE A 31 -15.32 5.99 5.65
N GLU A 32 -14.35 6.37 6.49
CA GLU A 32 -14.57 6.65 7.91
C GLU A 32 -13.84 7.93 8.33
N GLY A 33 -14.55 8.85 9.00
CA GLY A 33 -13.99 10.09 9.52
C GLY A 33 -14.85 10.69 10.62
N GLN A 34 -14.24 11.40 11.57
CA GLN A 34 -14.93 12.11 12.65
C GLN A 34 -15.58 13.40 12.13
N GLU A 35 -14.95 14.03 11.15
CA GLU A 35 -15.41 15.28 10.56
C GLU A 35 -15.32 15.20 9.03
N THR A 36 -16.40 15.60 8.35
CA THR A 36 -16.48 15.59 6.88
C THR A 36 -15.59 16.62 6.20
N THR A 37 -15.12 17.61 6.98
CA THR A 37 -14.18 18.65 6.53
C THR A 37 -12.72 18.24 6.67
N ASN A 38 -12.44 17.12 7.36
CA ASN A 38 -11.08 16.59 7.44
C ASN A 38 -10.57 16.18 6.06
N PRO A 39 -9.27 16.39 5.77
CA PRO A 39 -8.67 15.91 4.53
C PRO A 39 -8.91 14.40 4.33
N LEU A 40 -9.14 13.99 3.11
CA LEU A 40 -9.24 12.57 2.78
C LEU A 40 -7.84 11.95 2.78
N LEU A 41 -7.67 10.84 3.50
CA LEU A 41 -6.50 9.96 3.39
C LEU A 41 -6.89 8.78 2.50
N PHE A 42 -6.60 8.89 1.21
CA PHE A 42 -6.92 7.84 0.25
C PHE A 42 -5.78 6.83 0.16
N ILE A 43 -6.04 5.61 0.60
CA ILE A 43 -5.03 4.56 0.75
C ILE A 43 -5.08 3.59 -0.44
N ILE A 44 -3.97 3.49 -1.15
CA ILE A 44 -3.73 2.54 -2.24
C ILE A 44 -2.93 1.38 -1.66
N HIS A 45 -3.60 0.24 -1.47
CA HIS A 45 -2.98 -0.94 -0.87
C HIS A 45 -1.99 -1.62 -1.82
N GLY A 46 -1.05 -2.35 -1.23
CA GLY A 46 -0.10 -3.18 -1.94
C GLY A 46 -0.57 -4.61 -2.19
N GLY A 47 0.36 -5.51 -2.24
CA GLY A 47 0.10 -6.95 -2.39
C GLY A 47 0.77 -7.60 -3.59
N PRO A 48 0.14 -7.80 -4.75
CA PRO A 48 -1.21 -7.39 -5.22
C PRO A 48 -2.36 -7.91 -4.35
N ALA A 49 -3.47 -7.21 -4.37
CA ALA A 49 -4.73 -7.58 -3.74
C ALA A 49 -4.69 -7.80 -2.20
N SER A 50 -3.70 -7.25 -1.50
CA SER A 50 -3.65 -7.24 -0.04
C SER A 50 -4.54 -6.14 0.52
N THR A 51 -5.85 -6.28 0.35
CA THR A 51 -6.81 -5.22 0.74
C THR A 51 -6.60 -4.72 2.16
N TYR A 52 -6.63 -3.39 2.32
CA TYR A 52 -6.48 -2.74 3.63
C TYR A 52 -7.80 -2.39 4.30
N SER A 53 -8.94 -2.61 3.65
CA SER A 53 -10.25 -2.51 4.28
C SER A 53 -10.42 -3.47 5.47
N MET A 54 -9.61 -4.51 5.57
CA MET A 54 -9.56 -5.41 6.72
C MET A 54 -8.82 -4.84 7.93
N PHE A 55 -8.05 -3.77 7.75
CA PHE A 55 -7.28 -3.13 8.82
C PHE A 55 -7.99 -1.89 9.41
N THR A 56 -9.29 -1.75 9.21
CA THR A 56 -10.04 -0.56 9.65
C THR A 56 -9.94 -0.31 11.16
N GLU A 57 -9.89 -1.36 11.97
CA GLU A 57 -9.65 -1.21 13.41
C GLU A 57 -8.28 -0.58 13.70
N ALA A 58 -7.25 -1.01 12.96
CA ALA A 58 -5.89 -0.48 13.11
C ALA A 58 -5.75 0.95 12.57
N THR A 59 -6.59 1.35 11.62
CA THR A 59 -6.56 2.69 11.00
C THR A 59 -7.61 3.64 11.56
N ARG A 60 -8.51 3.19 12.43
CA ARG A 60 -9.61 3.99 12.99
C ARG A 60 -9.12 5.26 13.70
N PHE A 61 -7.97 5.20 14.35
CA PHE A 61 -7.45 6.39 15.03
C PHE A 61 -6.95 7.48 14.05
N PHE A 62 -6.69 7.16 12.76
CA PHE A 62 -6.45 8.18 11.74
C PHE A 62 -7.70 9.03 11.48
N SER A 63 -8.90 8.48 11.75
CA SER A 63 -10.17 9.16 11.53
C SER A 63 -10.38 10.40 12.41
N THR A 64 -9.53 10.61 13.42
CA THR A 64 -9.53 11.85 14.23
C THR A 64 -8.97 13.06 13.48
N THR A 65 -8.09 12.83 12.52
CA THR A 65 -7.39 13.90 11.77
C THR A 65 -7.75 13.86 10.28
N PHE A 66 -8.03 12.68 9.75
CA PHE A 66 -8.35 12.46 8.34
C PHE A 66 -9.69 11.74 8.20
N THR A 67 -10.33 11.90 7.06
CA THR A 67 -11.36 10.97 6.60
C THR A 67 -10.67 9.88 5.78
N VAL A 68 -10.57 8.68 6.35
CA VAL A 68 -9.83 7.56 5.77
C VAL A 68 -10.66 6.88 4.69
N VAL A 69 -10.06 6.69 3.52
CA VAL A 69 -10.68 6.00 2.39
C VAL A 69 -9.90 4.72 2.10
N HIS A 70 -10.52 3.57 2.38
CA HIS A 70 -10.06 2.26 1.97
C HIS A 70 -10.76 1.83 0.69
N TRP A 71 -10.02 1.27 -0.23
CA TRP A 71 -10.52 0.77 -1.50
C TRP A 71 -9.99 -0.64 -1.75
N ASP A 72 -10.88 -1.61 -1.90
CA ASP A 72 -10.51 -2.93 -2.39
C ASP A 72 -10.42 -2.85 -3.90
N GLN A 73 -9.19 -2.81 -4.41
CA GLN A 73 -8.90 -2.71 -5.83
C GLN A 73 -9.50 -3.89 -6.61
N ARG A 74 -9.56 -3.78 -7.92
CA ARG A 74 -9.91 -4.87 -8.84
C ARG A 74 -9.09 -6.12 -8.50
N GLY A 75 -9.76 -7.27 -8.38
CA GLY A 75 -9.11 -8.52 -7.96
C GLY A 75 -8.84 -8.65 -6.46
N ALA A 76 -9.23 -7.67 -5.62
CA ALA A 76 -8.94 -7.66 -4.20
C ALA A 76 -10.20 -7.79 -3.33
N GLY A 77 -10.07 -8.42 -2.17
CA GLY A 77 -11.01 -8.44 -1.07
C GLY A 77 -12.48 -8.61 -1.45
N LYS A 78 -13.32 -7.68 -0.97
CA LYS A 78 -14.76 -7.69 -1.26
C LYS A 78 -15.09 -7.38 -2.71
N THR A 79 -14.23 -6.64 -3.43
CA THR A 79 -14.38 -6.43 -4.87
C THR A 79 -14.29 -7.75 -5.62
N TYR A 80 -13.27 -8.57 -5.33
CA TYR A 80 -13.13 -9.90 -5.92
C TYR A 80 -14.30 -10.82 -5.57
N LEU A 81 -14.74 -10.79 -4.32
CA LEU A 81 -15.92 -11.55 -3.88
C LEU A 81 -17.19 -11.23 -4.68
N LYS A 82 -17.37 -9.96 -5.03
CA LYS A 82 -18.52 -9.49 -5.78
C LYS A 82 -18.44 -9.83 -7.25
N GLN A 83 -17.27 -9.58 -7.84
CA GLN A 83 -16.96 -9.80 -9.24
C GLN A 83 -15.48 -10.23 -9.37
N PRO A 84 -15.18 -11.49 -9.69
CA PRO A 84 -13.81 -11.99 -9.75
C PRO A 84 -13.10 -11.58 -11.06
N VAL A 85 -13.05 -10.28 -11.32
CA VAL A 85 -12.38 -9.67 -12.47
C VAL A 85 -11.00 -9.19 -12.04
N MET A 86 -9.96 -9.65 -12.74
CA MET A 86 -8.57 -9.25 -12.49
C MET A 86 -8.22 -7.97 -13.24
N PRO A 87 -7.22 -7.21 -12.78
CA PRO A 87 -6.64 -6.15 -13.61
C PRO A 87 -5.86 -6.76 -14.77
N ASP A 88 -5.97 -6.16 -15.95
CA ASP A 88 -5.19 -6.57 -17.13
C ASP A 88 -3.71 -6.18 -16.99
N ASN A 89 -3.44 -5.05 -16.30
CA ASN A 89 -2.13 -4.47 -16.07
C ASN A 89 -2.18 -3.42 -14.94
N LEU A 90 -1.03 -2.85 -14.59
CA LEU A 90 -0.95 -1.78 -13.57
C LEU A 90 -1.73 -0.54 -13.97
N GLN A 91 -1.78 -0.19 -15.26
CA GLN A 91 -2.52 0.99 -15.74
C GLN A 91 -4.03 0.84 -15.50
N THR A 92 -4.57 -0.37 -15.54
CA THR A 92 -5.98 -0.62 -15.16
C THR A 92 -6.24 -0.21 -13.71
N LEU A 93 -5.33 -0.53 -12.78
CA LEU A 93 -5.46 -0.13 -11.37
C LEU A 93 -5.29 1.39 -11.18
N VAL A 94 -4.38 2.01 -11.94
CA VAL A 94 -4.22 3.48 -11.96
C VAL A 94 -5.50 4.16 -12.43
N ASN A 95 -6.08 3.69 -13.53
CA ASN A 95 -7.32 4.24 -14.08
C ASN A 95 -8.51 4.08 -13.12
N ASP A 96 -8.61 2.95 -12.43
CA ASP A 96 -9.63 2.70 -11.42
C ASP A 96 -9.46 3.66 -10.23
N GLY A 97 -8.22 3.86 -9.76
CA GLY A 97 -7.89 4.80 -8.68
C GLY A 97 -8.22 6.24 -9.04
N LEU A 98 -7.92 6.67 -10.27
CA LEU A 98 -8.27 8.02 -10.77
C LEU A 98 -9.78 8.20 -10.92
N ALA A 99 -10.50 7.17 -11.37
CA ALA A 99 -11.96 7.20 -11.44
C ALA A 99 -12.59 7.34 -10.04
N LEU A 100 -12.06 6.62 -9.04
CA LEU A 100 -12.49 6.78 -7.65
C LEU A 100 -12.11 8.16 -7.11
N THR A 101 -10.92 8.68 -7.39
CA THR A 101 -10.50 10.05 -7.02
C THR A 101 -11.51 11.09 -7.52
N LYS A 102 -11.97 10.96 -8.76
CA LYS A 102 -13.01 11.85 -9.31
C LYS A 102 -14.33 11.76 -8.55
N GLN A 103 -14.76 10.55 -8.17
CA GLN A 103 -15.96 10.36 -7.37
C GLN A 103 -15.81 10.96 -5.96
N LEU A 104 -14.63 10.79 -5.32
CA LEU A 104 -14.31 11.38 -4.03
C LEU A 104 -14.38 12.92 -4.08
N LYS A 105 -13.78 13.54 -5.09
CA LYS A 105 -13.85 15.01 -5.28
C LYS A 105 -15.30 15.50 -5.46
N GLY A 106 -16.13 14.71 -6.13
CA GLY A 106 -17.55 15.04 -6.29
C GLY A 106 -18.38 14.86 -5.01
N ALA A 107 -18.02 13.90 -4.17
CA ALA A 107 -18.70 13.63 -2.90
C ALA A 107 -18.25 14.58 -1.76
N PHE A 108 -16.99 15.04 -1.81
CA PHE A 108 -16.35 15.91 -0.82
C PHE A 108 -15.83 17.19 -1.49
N PRO A 109 -16.71 18.08 -1.97
CA PRO A 109 -16.27 19.27 -2.67
C PRO A 109 -15.43 20.19 -1.77
N GLY A 110 -14.28 20.64 -2.28
CA GLY A 110 -13.35 21.51 -1.54
C GLY A 110 -12.44 20.79 -0.54
N VAL A 111 -12.69 19.50 -0.24
CA VAL A 111 -11.83 18.75 0.69
C VAL A 111 -10.58 18.25 -0.03
N GLN A 112 -9.44 18.44 0.61
CA GLN A 112 -8.14 18.02 0.10
C GLN A 112 -7.98 16.49 0.15
N ILE A 113 -7.32 15.91 -0.85
CA ILE A 113 -7.02 14.48 -0.91
C ILE A 113 -5.51 14.28 -0.71
N VAL A 114 -5.14 13.62 0.38
CA VAL A 114 -3.80 13.07 0.62
C VAL A 114 -3.79 11.64 0.09
N LEU A 115 -2.94 11.36 -0.89
CA LEU A 115 -2.80 10.03 -1.47
C LEU A 115 -1.72 9.26 -0.71
N LEU A 116 -2.05 8.08 -0.20
CA LEU A 116 -1.09 7.18 0.45
C LEU A 116 -0.95 5.89 -0.37
N GLY A 117 0.26 5.62 -0.84
CA GLY A 117 0.59 4.37 -1.54
C GLY A 117 1.51 3.48 -0.72
N SER A 118 1.15 2.21 -0.51
CA SER A 118 1.95 1.27 0.27
C SER A 118 2.44 0.11 -0.58
N SER A 119 3.74 -0.21 -0.50
CA SER A 119 4.36 -1.33 -1.22
C SER A 119 4.09 -1.22 -2.74
N ILE A 120 3.55 -2.24 -3.41
CA ILE A 120 3.12 -2.16 -4.81
C ILE A 120 2.14 -1.00 -5.05
N GLY A 121 1.29 -0.68 -4.07
CA GLY A 121 0.40 0.48 -4.12
C GLY A 121 1.15 1.81 -4.26
N SER A 122 2.42 1.88 -3.88
CA SER A 122 3.25 3.06 -4.10
C SER A 122 3.62 3.27 -5.57
N ILE A 123 3.73 2.22 -6.37
CA ILE A 123 3.89 2.34 -7.83
C ILE A 123 2.59 2.91 -8.43
N ILE A 124 1.44 2.33 -8.06
CA ILE A 124 0.13 2.75 -8.56
C ILE A 124 -0.13 4.23 -8.20
N ALA A 125 0.07 4.58 -6.93
CA ALA A 125 -0.13 5.95 -6.44
C ALA A 125 0.83 6.96 -7.10
N ASN A 126 2.09 6.59 -7.32
CA ASN A 126 3.05 7.41 -8.04
C ASN A 126 2.59 7.71 -9.48
N LEU A 127 2.12 6.66 -10.19
CA LEU A 127 1.56 6.83 -11.54
C LEU A 127 0.25 7.64 -11.55
N MET A 128 -0.58 7.53 -10.50
CA MET A 128 -1.77 8.36 -10.33
C MET A 128 -1.39 9.84 -10.15
N VAL A 129 -0.37 10.14 -9.33
CA VAL A 129 0.14 11.51 -9.16
C VAL A 129 0.62 12.06 -10.50
N GLN A 130 1.42 11.31 -11.26
CA GLN A 130 1.90 11.78 -12.57
C GLN A 130 0.78 12.12 -13.55
N GLN A 131 -0.34 11.37 -13.53
CA GLN A 131 -1.45 11.55 -14.46
C GLN A 131 -2.47 12.61 -14.00
N ALA A 132 -2.56 12.89 -12.71
CA ALA A 132 -3.55 13.79 -12.13
C ALA A 132 -3.06 14.52 -10.87
N GLU A 133 -1.85 15.08 -10.92
CA GLU A 133 -1.16 15.68 -9.77
C GLU A 133 -2.03 16.72 -9.04
N SER A 134 -2.73 17.59 -9.78
CA SER A 134 -3.64 18.60 -9.23
C SER A 134 -4.85 18.04 -8.47
N SER A 135 -5.03 16.74 -8.48
CA SER A 135 -6.08 16.08 -7.71
C SER A 135 -5.66 15.77 -6.27
N PHE A 136 -4.38 15.89 -5.96
CA PHE A 136 -3.81 15.50 -4.68
C PHE A 136 -3.11 16.67 -4.02
N ALA A 137 -3.31 16.82 -2.72
CA ALA A 137 -2.67 17.86 -1.91
C ALA A 137 -1.26 17.44 -1.44
N ALA A 138 -1.05 16.12 -1.27
CA ALA A 138 0.24 15.54 -0.93
C ALA A 138 0.27 14.06 -1.35
N TYR A 139 1.47 13.53 -1.60
CA TYR A 139 1.72 12.11 -1.81
C TYR A 139 2.55 11.54 -0.65
N ILE A 140 2.02 10.50 -0.04
CA ILE A 140 2.65 9.75 1.04
C ILE A 140 2.98 8.35 0.51
N ALA A 141 4.25 7.97 0.57
CA ALA A 141 4.66 6.61 0.27
C ALA A 141 5.01 5.86 1.56
N THR A 142 4.49 4.66 1.73
CA THR A 142 4.98 3.74 2.74
C THR A 142 5.57 2.53 2.05
N GLU A 143 6.75 2.10 2.47
CA GLU A 143 7.45 0.97 1.84
C GLU A 143 7.55 1.17 0.31
N GLN A 144 8.09 2.31 -0.12
CA GLN A 144 8.15 2.71 -1.52
C GLN A 144 8.93 1.71 -2.36
N MET A 145 8.27 1.13 -3.33
CA MET A 145 8.92 0.30 -4.35
C MET A 145 9.75 1.19 -5.28
N THR A 146 11.04 0.86 -5.46
CA THR A 146 11.97 1.77 -6.17
C THR A 146 12.87 1.11 -7.19
N SER A 147 13.35 -0.09 -6.94
CA SER A 147 14.34 -0.74 -7.80
C SER A 147 14.48 -2.23 -7.51
N ARG A 148 14.46 -3.02 -8.56
CA ARG A 148 14.75 -4.45 -8.46
C ARG A 148 16.24 -4.72 -8.19
N SER A 149 17.15 -3.92 -8.75
CA SER A 149 18.58 -4.09 -8.55
C SER A 149 19.00 -3.89 -7.10
N HIS A 150 18.43 -2.90 -6.41
CA HIS A 150 18.68 -2.69 -4.99
C HIS A 150 18.12 -3.83 -4.13
N GLN A 151 16.94 -4.37 -4.49
CA GLN A 151 16.38 -5.54 -3.81
C GLN A 151 17.29 -6.76 -3.98
N ILE A 152 17.82 -6.99 -5.18
CA ILE A 152 18.75 -8.08 -5.46
C ILE A 152 20.04 -7.91 -4.65
N ALA A 153 20.63 -6.72 -4.62
CA ALA A 153 21.82 -6.42 -3.85
C ALA A 153 21.61 -6.64 -2.34
N PHE A 154 20.45 -6.22 -1.81
CA PHE A 154 20.08 -6.46 -0.43
C PHE A 154 19.90 -7.95 -0.11
N ASN A 155 19.23 -8.69 -1.00
CA ASN A 155 19.08 -10.14 -0.86
C ASN A 155 20.43 -10.86 -0.89
N GLN A 156 21.38 -10.41 -1.72
CA GLN A 156 22.74 -10.94 -1.73
C GLN A 156 23.43 -10.76 -0.39
N THR A 157 23.37 -9.54 0.16
CA THR A 157 23.95 -9.22 1.48
C THR A 157 23.34 -10.09 2.60
N LEU A 158 22.02 -10.25 2.60
CA LEU A 158 21.34 -11.12 3.57
C LEU A 158 21.75 -12.60 3.39
N PHE A 159 21.79 -13.07 2.14
CA PHE A 159 22.20 -14.44 1.83
C PHE A 159 23.62 -14.72 2.35
N ASP A 160 24.57 -13.84 2.05
CA ASP A 160 25.95 -13.98 2.48
C ASP A 160 26.11 -13.98 4.00
N SER A 161 25.33 -13.14 4.69
CA SER A 161 25.39 -13.05 6.16
C SER A 161 24.72 -14.22 6.89
N LYS A 162 23.73 -14.87 6.29
CA LYS A 162 22.86 -15.85 6.98
C LYS A 162 22.98 -17.28 6.49
N LYS A 163 23.54 -17.55 5.30
CA LYS A 163 23.64 -18.91 4.73
C LYS A 163 24.36 -19.92 5.63
N HIS A 164 25.34 -19.46 6.42
CA HIS A 164 26.10 -20.30 7.34
C HIS A 164 25.41 -20.52 8.69
N VAL A 165 24.52 -19.60 9.07
CA VAL A 165 23.80 -19.61 10.36
C VAL A 165 22.49 -20.38 10.24
N LEU A 166 21.77 -20.17 9.14
CA LEU A 166 20.49 -20.82 8.89
C LEU A 166 20.72 -22.10 8.08
N LYS A 167 20.92 -23.22 8.76
CA LYS A 167 21.08 -24.57 8.15
C LYS A 167 19.77 -25.08 7.53
N THR A 168 19.11 -24.30 6.68
CA THR A 168 17.90 -24.71 5.99
C THR A 168 18.27 -25.29 4.62
N ALA A 169 17.86 -26.53 4.38
CA ALA A 169 18.23 -27.28 3.16
C ALA A 169 17.86 -26.57 1.84
N TRP A 170 16.85 -25.70 1.83
CA TRP A 170 16.44 -24.98 0.64
C TRP A 170 17.31 -23.76 0.33
N LEU A 171 17.87 -23.08 1.34
CA LEU A 171 18.81 -21.97 1.13
C LEU A 171 20.08 -22.46 0.41
N ASN A 172 20.52 -23.67 0.73
CA ASN A 172 21.68 -24.30 0.07
C ASN A 172 21.42 -24.66 -1.40
N LYS A 173 20.14 -24.67 -1.83
CA LYS A 173 19.75 -24.94 -3.24
C LYS A 173 19.65 -23.67 -4.06
N LEU A 174 19.74 -22.50 -3.45
CA LEU A 174 19.74 -21.23 -4.19
C LEU A 174 21.09 -21.04 -4.89
N PRO A 175 21.10 -20.53 -6.13
CA PRO A 175 22.34 -20.07 -6.76
C PRO A 175 23.05 -19.03 -5.89
N TYR A 176 24.38 -19.03 -5.90
CA TYR A 176 25.17 -18.11 -5.08
C TYR A 176 24.84 -16.63 -5.40
N ALA A 177 24.76 -16.30 -6.68
CA ALA A 177 24.47 -14.94 -7.12
C ALA A 177 22.96 -14.66 -7.08
N ALA A 178 22.50 -13.79 -6.21
CA ALA A 178 21.09 -13.40 -6.10
C ALA A 178 20.53 -12.78 -7.39
N SER A 179 21.39 -12.22 -8.26
CA SER A 179 21.02 -11.71 -9.59
C SER A 179 20.50 -12.79 -10.54
N THR A 180 20.84 -14.05 -10.29
CA THR A 180 20.40 -15.20 -11.11
C THR A 180 19.12 -15.86 -10.57
N TRP A 181 18.61 -15.39 -9.43
CA TRP A 181 17.40 -15.97 -8.85
C TRP A 181 16.18 -15.64 -9.69
N SER A 182 15.33 -16.64 -9.87
CA SER A 182 13.99 -16.42 -10.45
C SER A 182 13.14 -15.53 -9.52
N ALA A 183 12.12 -14.88 -10.07
CA ALA A 183 11.15 -14.09 -9.29
C ALA A 183 10.54 -14.89 -8.13
N LYS A 184 10.28 -16.19 -8.34
CA LYS A 184 9.80 -17.11 -7.29
C LYS A 184 10.81 -17.27 -6.16
N GLN A 185 12.09 -17.45 -6.48
CA GLN A 185 13.16 -17.59 -5.48
C GLN A 185 13.35 -16.30 -4.69
N ILE A 186 13.34 -15.15 -5.37
CA ILE A 186 13.40 -13.83 -4.71
C ILE A 186 12.22 -13.68 -3.73
N ALA A 187 11.00 -13.95 -4.17
CA ALA A 187 9.81 -13.84 -3.32
C ALA A 187 9.86 -14.80 -2.12
N GLN A 188 10.26 -16.04 -2.33
CA GLN A 188 10.40 -17.03 -1.25
C GLN A 188 11.46 -16.60 -0.23
N PHE A 189 12.62 -16.14 -0.70
CA PHE A 189 13.71 -15.65 0.15
C PHE A 189 13.27 -14.43 0.97
N THR A 190 12.69 -13.43 0.32
CA THR A 190 12.24 -12.20 0.97
C THR A 190 11.16 -12.47 2.03
N ILE A 191 10.16 -13.30 1.71
CA ILE A 191 9.12 -13.70 2.67
C ILE A 191 9.72 -14.49 3.83
N PHE A 192 10.63 -15.42 3.57
CA PHE A 192 11.29 -16.20 4.60
C PHE A 192 11.99 -15.28 5.61
N PHE A 193 12.76 -14.30 5.15
CA PHE A 193 13.43 -13.36 6.04
C PHE A 193 12.48 -12.38 6.73
N ALA A 194 11.42 -11.95 6.06
CA ALA A 194 10.37 -11.15 6.69
C ALA A 194 9.70 -11.89 7.87
N LEU A 195 9.58 -13.23 7.76
CA LEU A 195 9.01 -14.07 8.81
C LEU A 195 10.01 -14.37 9.96
N GLN A 196 11.31 -14.27 9.71
CA GLN A 196 12.36 -14.57 10.70
C GLN A 196 12.70 -13.37 11.61
N HIS A 197 12.19 -12.18 11.31
CA HIS A 197 12.44 -11.01 12.15
C HIS A 197 11.68 -11.15 13.48
N THR A 198 12.44 -11.21 14.59
CA THR A 198 11.89 -11.32 15.95
C THR A 198 11.79 -9.97 16.65
N ASP A 199 12.52 -8.96 16.17
CA ASP A 199 12.63 -7.64 16.81
C ASP A 199 11.55 -6.65 16.40
N VAL A 200 10.70 -7.04 15.43
CA VAL A 200 9.59 -6.24 14.91
C VAL A 200 8.33 -7.08 14.77
N PRO A 201 7.13 -6.49 14.79
CA PRO A 201 5.89 -7.22 14.57
C PRO A 201 5.95 -8.01 13.26
N ASN A 202 5.64 -9.30 13.36
CA ASN A 202 5.66 -10.19 12.19
C ASN A 202 4.53 -9.81 11.25
N MET A 203 4.87 -9.50 10.00
CA MET A 203 3.91 -9.05 8.99
C MET A 203 2.75 -10.05 8.80
N VAL A 204 3.01 -11.35 8.85
CA VAL A 204 1.99 -12.38 8.58
C VAL A 204 1.17 -12.66 9.84
N THR A 205 1.82 -13.04 10.96
CA THR A 205 1.10 -13.48 12.17
C THR A 205 0.50 -12.33 12.96
N ASP A 206 1.25 -11.26 13.16
CA ASP A 206 0.86 -10.18 14.07
C ASP A 206 0.03 -9.10 13.37
N LEU A 207 0.24 -8.92 12.07
CA LEU A 207 -0.50 -7.93 11.29
C LEU A 207 -1.58 -8.58 10.43
N PHE A 208 -1.23 -9.45 9.48
CA PHE A 208 -2.20 -9.99 8.52
C PHE A 208 -3.23 -10.93 9.14
N ILE A 209 -2.81 -12.02 9.78
CA ILE A 209 -3.73 -13.05 10.31
C ILE A 209 -4.65 -12.46 11.37
N LYS A 210 -4.09 -11.67 12.31
CA LYS A 210 -4.87 -11.03 13.36
C LYS A 210 -5.98 -10.14 12.80
N ASN A 211 -5.65 -9.27 11.84
CA ASN A 211 -6.62 -8.35 11.26
C ASN A 211 -7.61 -9.04 10.31
N LEU A 212 -7.17 -10.10 9.62
CA LEU A 212 -8.04 -10.90 8.77
C LEU A 212 -9.12 -11.61 9.60
N LEU A 213 -8.74 -12.18 10.75
CA LEU A 213 -9.69 -12.76 11.73
C LEU A 213 -10.69 -11.71 12.24
N HIS A 214 -10.20 -10.50 12.49
CA HIS A 214 -11.04 -9.39 12.97
C HIS A 214 -12.06 -8.95 11.92
N ALA A 215 -11.62 -8.83 10.65
CA ALA A 215 -12.44 -8.32 9.55
C ALA A 215 -13.49 -9.32 9.04
N TYR A 216 -13.14 -10.59 8.99
CA TYR A 216 -13.97 -11.63 8.36
C TYR A 216 -14.47 -12.69 9.37
N GLY A 217 -14.00 -12.65 10.62
CA GLY A 217 -14.31 -13.68 11.61
C GLY A 217 -13.92 -15.07 11.10
N LEU A 218 -14.74 -16.06 11.39
CA LEU A 218 -14.58 -17.43 10.90
C LEU A 218 -15.31 -17.69 9.57
N ASN A 219 -15.50 -16.67 8.74
CA ASN A 219 -16.16 -16.82 7.44
C ASN A 219 -15.21 -17.45 6.40
N ILE A 220 -15.26 -18.76 6.29
CA ILE A 220 -14.40 -19.55 5.40
C ILE A 220 -14.53 -19.12 3.93
N LYS A 221 -15.72 -18.75 3.47
CA LYS A 221 -15.92 -18.28 2.08
C LYS A 221 -15.15 -16.97 1.82
N ALA A 222 -15.20 -16.05 2.76
CA ALA A 222 -14.46 -14.78 2.66
C ALA A 222 -12.93 -15.01 2.68
N TRP A 223 -12.44 -15.92 3.52
CA TRP A 223 -11.04 -16.31 3.55
C TRP A 223 -10.57 -16.94 2.24
N LEU A 224 -11.33 -17.90 1.72
CA LEU A 224 -11.01 -18.55 0.45
C LEU A 224 -11.00 -17.55 -0.70
N ALA A 225 -11.94 -16.62 -0.72
CA ALA A 225 -12.00 -15.60 -1.75
C ALA A 225 -10.83 -14.59 -1.62
N PHE A 226 -10.48 -14.19 -0.42
CA PHE A 226 -9.29 -13.38 -0.17
C PHE A 226 -8.03 -14.07 -0.69
N CYS A 227 -7.78 -15.33 -0.33
CA CYS A 227 -6.64 -16.10 -0.80
C CYS A 227 -6.65 -16.28 -2.33
N ARG A 228 -7.80 -16.58 -2.93
CA ARG A 228 -7.94 -16.70 -4.39
C ARG A 228 -7.67 -15.38 -5.10
N GLY A 229 -8.18 -14.28 -4.56
CA GLY A 229 -7.91 -12.93 -5.07
C GLY A 229 -6.42 -12.59 -5.05
N LEU A 230 -5.73 -12.86 -3.94
CA LEU A 230 -4.27 -12.68 -3.84
C LEU A 230 -3.51 -13.46 -4.91
N ILE A 231 -3.83 -14.75 -5.08
CA ILE A 231 -3.15 -15.65 -6.05
C ILE A 231 -3.45 -15.17 -7.47
N ALA A 232 -4.71 -14.95 -7.81
CA ALA A 232 -5.13 -14.59 -9.16
C ALA A 232 -4.60 -13.20 -9.57
N SER A 233 -4.68 -12.20 -8.68
CA SER A 233 -4.13 -10.86 -8.95
C SER A 233 -2.60 -10.88 -9.10
N ARG A 234 -1.92 -11.71 -8.28
CA ARG A 234 -0.48 -11.89 -8.43
C ARG A 234 -0.13 -12.51 -9.79
N GLN A 235 -0.86 -13.53 -10.23
CA GLN A 235 -0.66 -14.13 -11.55
C GLN A 235 -0.90 -13.14 -12.69
N ALA A 236 -1.91 -12.27 -12.55
CA ALA A 236 -2.27 -11.29 -13.56
C ALA A 236 -1.22 -10.19 -13.75
N ILE A 237 -0.70 -9.59 -12.67
CA ILE A 237 0.19 -8.43 -12.79
C ILE A 237 1.66 -8.69 -12.44
N GLN A 238 2.02 -9.88 -11.93
CA GLN A 238 3.40 -10.19 -11.58
C GLN A 238 4.37 -10.09 -12.77
N PRO A 239 4.02 -10.53 -14.00
CA PRO A 239 4.91 -10.38 -15.16
C PRO A 239 5.26 -8.91 -15.45
N GLU A 240 4.28 -7.98 -15.31
CA GLU A 240 4.53 -6.54 -15.48
C GLU A 240 5.39 -5.99 -14.33
N LEU A 241 5.13 -6.40 -13.09
CA LEU A 241 5.94 -6.00 -11.93
C LEU A 241 7.39 -6.49 -12.05
N ASP A 242 7.59 -7.70 -12.56
CA ASP A 242 8.93 -8.28 -12.76
C ASP A 242 9.75 -7.53 -13.81
N SER A 243 9.08 -6.96 -14.80
CA SER A 243 9.68 -6.17 -15.90
C SER A 243 9.48 -4.65 -15.72
N PHE A 244 8.95 -4.20 -14.59
CA PHE A 244 8.64 -2.79 -14.39
C PHE A 244 9.91 -1.93 -14.46
N ASP A 245 9.88 -0.94 -15.33
CA ASP A 245 10.92 0.07 -15.41
C ASP A 245 10.71 1.15 -14.33
N TYR A 246 11.50 1.08 -13.28
CA TYR A 246 11.42 2.02 -12.17
C TYR A 246 11.82 3.46 -12.53
N ASN A 247 12.42 3.70 -13.70
CA ASN A 247 12.63 5.05 -14.21
C ASN A 247 11.31 5.74 -14.61
N ARG A 248 10.22 4.99 -14.70
CA ARG A 248 8.87 5.54 -14.89
C ARG A 248 8.30 6.20 -13.63
N LEU A 249 8.89 5.97 -12.46
CA LEU A 249 8.49 6.71 -11.26
C LEU A 249 8.90 8.19 -11.41
N PHE A 250 8.09 9.09 -10.88
CA PHE A 250 8.40 10.51 -11.01
C PHE A 250 9.75 10.87 -10.35
N SER A 251 10.54 11.70 -11.02
CA SER A 251 11.73 12.34 -10.47
C SER A 251 11.46 13.77 -10.00
N LYS A 252 10.28 14.32 -10.34
CA LYS A 252 9.85 15.67 -9.95
C LYS A 252 8.33 15.67 -9.73
N THR A 253 7.90 16.39 -8.70
CA THR A 253 6.47 16.64 -8.42
C THR A 253 6.29 18.05 -7.88
N SER A 254 5.11 18.64 -8.09
CA SER A 254 4.75 19.97 -7.57
C SER A 254 4.01 19.89 -6.23
N ILE A 255 3.68 18.69 -5.75
CA ILE A 255 3.05 18.48 -4.45
C ILE A 255 4.04 17.95 -3.40
N PRO A 256 3.77 18.14 -2.10
CA PRO A 256 4.57 17.55 -1.03
C PRO A 256 4.72 16.03 -1.17
N PHE A 257 5.95 15.54 -0.97
CA PHE A 257 6.29 14.12 -1.01
C PHE A 257 6.89 13.65 0.31
N VAL A 258 6.20 12.76 1.01
CA VAL A 258 6.66 12.21 2.29
C VAL A 258 6.76 10.70 2.20
N VAL A 259 7.89 10.16 2.66
CA VAL A 259 8.15 8.72 2.67
C VAL A 259 8.25 8.23 4.11
N PHE A 260 7.49 7.20 4.44
CA PHE A 260 7.64 6.43 5.67
C PHE A 260 8.23 5.07 5.34
N GLN A 261 9.29 4.71 6.07
CA GLN A 261 10.01 3.48 5.83
C GLN A 261 10.27 2.74 7.15
N GLY A 262 9.92 1.47 7.21
CA GLY A 262 10.24 0.63 8.36
C GLY A 262 11.75 0.46 8.52
N SER A 263 12.26 0.59 9.76
CA SER A 263 13.69 0.49 10.05
C SER A 263 14.30 -0.88 9.71
N HIS A 264 13.47 -1.92 9.62
CA HIS A 264 13.87 -3.32 9.38
C HIS A 264 13.05 -3.94 8.24
N ASP A 265 12.74 -3.18 7.19
CA ASP A 265 11.97 -3.69 6.05
C ASP A 265 12.85 -4.52 5.09
N PRO A 266 12.64 -5.84 4.98
CA PRO A 266 13.41 -6.69 4.08
C PRO A 266 12.81 -6.77 2.67
N ILE A 267 11.60 -6.22 2.47
CA ILE A 267 10.89 -6.27 1.19
C ILE A 267 11.22 -5.05 0.34
N THR A 268 11.18 -3.87 0.95
CA THR A 268 11.59 -2.60 0.33
C THR A 268 12.73 -2.00 1.17
N PRO A 269 13.99 -2.37 0.88
CA PRO A 269 15.11 -1.99 1.73
C PRO A 269 15.27 -0.47 1.86
N THR A 270 15.52 0.01 3.07
CA THR A 270 15.65 1.44 3.38
C THR A 270 16.66 2.15 2.46
N ALA A 271 17.78 1.50 2.13
CA ALA A 271 18.80 2.06 1.23
C ALA A 271 18.25 2.31 -0.19
N ALA A 272 17.40 1.41 -0.69
CA ALA A 272 16.77 1.56 -2.01
C ALA A 272 15.78 2.73 -2.03
N THR A 273 14.95 2.81 -0.99
CA THR A 273 13.99 3.91 -0.82
C THR A 273 14.71 5.25 -0.67
N GLN A 274 15.81 5.30 0.12
CA GLN A 274 16.62 6.50 0.30
C GLN A 274 17.26 6.97 -1.01
N ALA A 275 17.78 6.04 -1.83
CA ALA A 275 18.38 6.36 -3.12
C ALA A 275 17.36 7.01 -4.07
N TYR A 276 16.16 6.46 -4.16
CA TYR A 276 15.07 7.06 -4.93
C TYR A 276 14.65 8.41 -4.35
N PHE A 277 14.39 8.49 -3.04
CA PHE A 277 13.99 9.71 -2.36
C PHE A 277 14.97 10.86 -2.62
N ASN A 278 16.29 10.60 -2.63
CA ASN A 278 17.30 11.63 -2.87
C ASN A 278 17.19 12.24 -4.27
N GLN A 279 16.78 11.45 -5.28
CA GLN A 279 16.66 11.89 -6.66
C GLN A 279 15.38 12.70 -6.91
N VAL A 280 14.33 12.52 -6.11
CA VAL A 280 13.06 13.22 -6.30
C VAL A 280 13.19 14.70 -5.94
N GLN A 281 12.70 15.58 -6.81
CA GLN A 281 12.50 17.01 -6.57
C GLN A 281 11.04 17.28 -6.20
N ALA A 282 10.81 17.95 -5.07
CA ALA A 282 9.48 18.33 -4.60
C ALA A 282 9.57 19.64 -3.81
N PRO A 283 8.50 20.46 -3.74
CA PRO A 283 8.49 21.71 -2.97
C PRO A 283 8.71 21.45 -1.48
N TYR A 284 8.26 20.31 -1.00
CA TYR A 284 8.55 19.77 0.32
C TYR A 284 8.77 18.27 0.20
N LYS A 285 9.83 17.74 0.79
CA LYS A 285 10.05 16.30 0.88
C LYS A 285 10.65 15.89 2.22
N ARG A 286 10.17 14.79 2.76
CA ARG A 286 10.65 14.23 4.02
C ARG A 286 10.67 12.71 3.95
N MET A 287 11.74 12.11 4.46
CA MET A 287 11.80 10.66 4.71
C MET A 287 11.86 10.42 6.22
N ILE A 288 10.99 9.54 6.70
CA ILE A 288 10.80 9.23 8.11
C ILE A 288 11.02 7.74 8.29
N ILE A 289 11.99 7.40 9.11
CA ILE A 289 12.24 6.00 9.51
C ILE A 289 11.34 5.69 10.69
N VAL A 290 10.44 4.72 10.51
CA VAL A 290 9.55 4.26 11.58
C VAL A 290 10.31 3.23 12.41
N PRO A 291 10.58 3.51 13.70
CA PRO A 291 11.38 2.63 14.54
C PRO A 291 10.64 1.32 14.85
N ASN A 292 11.41 0.26 15.05
CA ASN A 292 10.90 -1.07 15.41
C ASN A 292 9.80 -1.57 14.47
N SER A 293 9.96 -1.31 13.17
CA SER A 293 8.98 -1.65 12.14
C SER A 293 9.64 -2.32 10.95
N GLY A 294 9.01 -3.37 10.45
CA GLY A 294 9.33 -4.02 9.19
C GLY A 294 8.48 -3.45 8.04
N HIS A 295 8.13 -4.33 7.11
CA HIS A 295 7.15 -4.02 6.07
C HIS A 295 5.77 -3.78 6.69
N LEU A 296 4.97 -2.85 6.15
CA LEU A 296 3.71 -2.34 6.70
C LEU A 296 3.92 -1.51 7.98
N CYS A 297 4.84 -0.58 7.94
CA CYS A 297 5.26 0.22 9.10
C CYS A 297 4.12 1.03 9.74
N PHE A 298 3.12 1.46 8.98
CA PHE A 298 2.01 2.22 9.52
C PHE A 298 1.02 1.36 10.34
N PHE A 299 1.00 0.03 10.13
CA PHE A 299 0.28 -0.90 11.00
C PHE A 299 1.13 -1.36 12.19
N SER A 300 2.46 -1.44 12.02
CA SER A 300 3.36 -1.86 13.09
C SER A 300 3.46 -0.82 14.21
N ASN A 301 3.55 0.46 13.85
CA ASN A 301 3.65 1.56 14.81
C ASN A 301 2.70 2.71 14.44
N PRO A 302 1.39 2.46 14.55
CA PRO A 302 0.38 3.36 14.04
C PRO A 302 0.34 4.73 14.75
N LYS A 303 0.62 4.78 16.06
CA LYS A 303 0.62 6.05 16.83
C LYS A 303 1.76 6.96 16.38
N PHE A 304 2.96 6.42 16.23
CA PHE A 304 4.11 7.17 15.73
C PHE A 304 3.84 7.64 14.30
N PHE A 305 3.32 6.75 13.47
CA PHE A 305 2.99 7.06 12.08
C PHE A 305 2.00 8.22 11.99
N LEU A 306 0.88 8.17 12.72
CA LEU A 306 -0.11 9.27 12.72
C LEU A 306 0.49 10.58 13.24
N ALA A 307 1.27 10.54 14.33
CA ALA A 307 1.88 11.74 14.90
C ALA A 307 2.79 12.42 13.86
N GLU A 308 3.66 11.65 13.20
CA GLU A 308 4.54 12.21 12.16
C GLU A 308 3.76 12.60 10.90
N LEU A 309 2.75 11.83 10.46
CA LEU A 309 1.90 12.20 9.33
C LEU A 309 1.21 13.54 9.59
N THR A 310 0.59 13.70 10.75
CA THR A 310 -0.07 14.95 11.15
C THR A 310 0.92 16.12 11.18
N LYS A 311 2.07 15.93 11.80
CA LYS A 311 3.12 16.96 11.91
C LYS A 311 3.66 17.40 10.56
N GLN A 312 3.89 16.45 9.63
CA GLN A 312 4.57 16.72 8.36
C GLN A 312 3.61 17.14 7.25
N VAL A 313 2.35 16.70 7.29
CA VAL A 313 1.42 16.85 6.16
C VAL A 313 0.32 17.87 6.45
N THR A 314 -0.28 17.85 7.63
CA THR A 314 -1.42 18.75 7.94
C THR A 314 -1.09 20.24 7.71
N PRO A 315 0.10 20.75 8.08
CA PRO A 315 0.43 22.16 7.84
C PRO A 315 0.60 22.53 6.36
N LEU A 316 0.75 21.53 5.48
CA LEU A 316 0.97 21.75 4.05
C LEU A 316 -0.33 21.72 3.23
N ILE A 317 -1.41 21.26 3.84
CA ILE A 317 -2.72 21.06 3.20
C ILE A 317 -3.85 21.84 3.89
N SER A 318 -3.51 22.68 4.88
CA SER A 318 -4.44 23.58 5.58
C SER A 318 -4.70 24.86 4.79
#